data_38fe3531a3ed97e96e0cabfe0ddc457a
#
_entry.id   38fe3531a3ed97e96e0cabfe0ddc457a
#
_cell.length_a   1.000
_cell.length_b   1.000
_cell.length_c   1.000
_cell.angle_alpha   90.00
_cell.angle_beta   90.00
_cell.angle_gamma   90.00
#
_symmetry.space_group_name_H-M   'P 1'
#
loop_
_entity.id
_entity.type
_entity.pdbx_description
1 polymer ?
#
loop_
_entity_poly.entity_id
_entity_poly.type
_entity_poly.pdbx_seq_one_letter_code
_entity_poly.pdbx_strand_id
1 'polypeptide(L)'
;VLIDMGTMIYGGPGEDSFTLPDVDFYWTSPHFERTASALSTLSKAPVSICPYIWSPEVIVQSYMRAGYNPYFGDHVNLKNVAILESNLYMVKTCYIPMLIAEELYMRDNEMIDNVFNVGSARLKEKNNFVRFCQKFDLVQDKKMSFEGRWALNFLLHKGYAGTIVSHQWCNELNYLQLEAMFLNLPFVHNSPTFEEHGYYYPDFDVKLGADALKEAITEHPKRYLEERPKNEEMMWRYNPNNKKNVDGYIELLEEVIQTDYS
;
A
#
# COMPACT_ATOMS: atom_id res chain seq x y z
N VAL A 1 -16.15 2.83 -21.06
CA VAL A 1 -15.20 2.00 -20.30
C VAL A 1 -15.03 2.55 -18.89
N LEU A 2 -15.05 1.66 -17.89
CA LEU A 2 -14.73 1.98 -16.50
C LEU A 2 -13.55 1.12 -16.06
N ILE A 3 -12.58 1.73 -15.38
CA ILE A 3 -11.48 1.00 -14.74
C ILE A 3 -11.83 0.74 -13.28
N ASP A 4 -12.08 -0.53 -12.93
CA ASP A 4 -12.32 -0.96 -11.55
C ASP A 4 -10.99 -1.31 -10.86
N MET A 5 -10.78 -0.71 -9.70
CA MET A 5 -9.61 -0.94 -8.84
C MET A 5 -9.93 -1.92 -7.70
N GLY A 6 -10.90 -2.82 -7.91
CA GLY A 6 -11.26 -3.89 -6.98
C GLY A 6 -12.13 -3.46 -5.79
N THR A 7 -12.45 -2.20 -5.66
CA THR A 7 -13.23 -1.67 -4.52
C THR A 7 -14.67 -2.15 -4.51
N MET A 8 -15.23 -2.45 -5.70
CA MET A 8 -16.61 -2.89 -5.88
C MET A 8 -16.91 -4.23 -5.21
N ILE A 9 -15.96 -5.18 -5.25
CA ILE A 9 -16.17 -6.54 -4.72
C ILE A 9 -15.74 -6.65 -3.25
N TYR A 10 -14.71 -5.88 -2.84
CA TYR A 10 -14.16 -5.92 -1.48
C TYR A 10 -14.78 -4.90 -0.53
N GLY A 11 -15.76 -4.12 -1.00
CA GLY A 11 -16.51 -3.21 -0.15
C GLY A 11 -17.35 -3.94 0.89
N GLY A 12 -17.57 -3.33 2.05
CA GLY A 12 -18.42 -3.88 3.10
C GLY A 12 -19.90 -3.78 2.72
N PRO A 13 -20.74 -4.72 3.19
CA PRO A 13 -22.18 -4.62 3.01
C PRO A 13 -22.72 -3.35 3.70
N GLY A 14 -23.53 -2.58 2.96
CA GLY A 14 -24.13 -1.34 3.44
C GLY A 14 -23.39 -0.04 3.05
N GLU A 15 -22.27 -0.14 2.34
CA GLU A 15 -21.67 1.01 1.63
C GLU A 15 -22.16 1.01 0.18
N ASP A 16 -22.13 2.16 -0.50
CA ASP A 16 -22.52 2.32 -1.92
C ASP A 16 -21.57 1.61 -2.92
N SER A 17 -20.78 0.67 -2.41
CA SER A 17 -19.74 -0.06 -3.11
C SER A 17 -20.26 -1.03 -4.18
N PHE A 18 -21.55 -1.40 -4.14
CA PHE A 18 -22.16 -2.27 -5.14
C PHE A 18 -22.97 -1.52 -6.20
N THR A 19 -22.94 -0.20 -6.19
CA THR A 19 -23.56 0.62 -7.24
C THR A 19 -22.61 0.68 -8.42
N LEU A 20 -22.79 -0.22 -9.39
CA LEU A 20 -22.02 -0.17 -10.63
C LEU A 20 -22.66 0.83 -11.58
N PRO A 21 -21.90 1.76 -12.17
CA PRO A 21 -22.41 2.58 -13.26
C PRO A 21 -22.71 1.71 -14.49
N ASP A 22 -23.68 2.12 -15.27
CA ASP A 22 -24.02 1.49 -16.55
C ASP A 22 -22.96 1.87 -17.58
N VAL A 23 -22.13 0.89 -17.96
CA VAL A 23 -21.04 1.06 -18.93
C VAL A 23 -20.91 -0.17 -19.80
N ASP A 24 -20.41 0.01 -21.02
CA ASP A 24 -20.27 -1.07 -22.00
C ASP A 24 -19.10 -2.03 -21.70
N PHE A 25 -18.05 -1.54 -21.03
CA PHE A 25 -16.84 -2.29 -20.73
C PHE A 25 -16.31 -1.96 -19.34
N TYR A 26 -15.81 -2.99 -18.65
CA TYR A 26 -15.01 -2.87 -17.43
C TYR A 26 -13.57 -3.34 -17.66
N TRP A 27 -12.61 -2.55 -17.21
CA TRP A 27 -11.22 -2.99 -17.10
C TRP A 27 -10.87 -3.12 -15.62
N THR A 28 -10.22 -4.21 -15.25
CA THR A 28 -9.73 -4.42 -13.87
C THR A 28 -8.24 -4.68 -13.85
N SER A 29 -7.59 -4.38 -12.74
CA SER A 29 -6.14 -4.56 -12.59
C SER A 29 -5.77 -6.03 -12.39
N PRO A 30 -4.54 -6.47 -12.73
CA PRO A 30 -4.14 -7.88 -12.69
C PRO A 30 -4.34 -8.55 -11.32
N HIS A 31 -4.08 -7.85 -10.22
CA HIS A 31 -4.27 -8.40 -8.87
C HIS A 31 -5.74 -8.59 -8.46
N PHE A 32 -6.67 -8.04 -9.25
CA PHE A 32 -8.12 -8.24 -9.11
C PHE A 32 -8.73 -9.16 -10.16
N GLU A 33 -7.93 -9.81 -11.00
CA GLU A 33 -8.39 -10.79 -12.01
C GLU A 33 -9.34 -11.83 -11.40
N ARG A 34 -9.07 -12.28 -10.16
CA ARG A 34 -9.92 -13.23 -9.42
C ARG A 34 -11.37 -12.76 -9.22
N THR A 35 -11.63 -11.45 -9.31
CA THR A 35 -12.97 -10.87 -9.17
C THR A 35 -13.65 -10.58 -10.51
N ALA A 36 -12.95 -10.73 -11.64
CA ALA A 36 -13.45 -10.38 -12.97
C ALA A 36 -14.76 -11.08 -13.32
N SER A 37 -14.89 -12.39 -12.99
CA SER A 37 -16.12 -13.15 -13.22
C SER A 37 -17.31 -12.60 -12.42
N ALA A 38 -17.09 -12.25 -11.15
CA ALA A 38 -18.15 -11.67 -10.31
C ALA A 38 -18.54 -10.28 -10.83
N LEU A 39 -17.55 -9.47 -11.21
CA LEU A 39 -17.75 -8.14 -11.78
C LEU A 39 -18.54 -8.23 -13.09
N SER A 40 -18.18 -9.12 -14.00
CA SER A 40 -18.89 -9.35 -15.27
C SER A 40 -20.34 -9.80 -15.06
N THR A 41 -20.57 -10.70 -14.11
CA THR A 41 -21.91 -11.17 -13.78
C THR A 41 -22.79 -10.04 -13.22
N LEU A 42 -22.23 -9.22 -12.37
CA LEU A 42 -22.94 -8.11 -11.72
C LEU A 42 -23.23 -6.96 -12.72
N SER A 43 -22.24 -6.59 -13.52
CA SER A 43 -22.35 -5.49 -14.47
C SER A 43 -23.09 -5.84 -15.77
N LYS A 44 -23.12 -7.15 -16.12
CA LYS A 44 -23.59 -7.67 -17.43
C LYS A 44 -22.76 -7.14 -18.60
N ALA A 45 -21.58 -6.62 -18.34
CA ALA A 45 -20.65 -6.12 -19.34
C ALA A 45 -19.38 -7.01 -19.37
N PRO A 46 -18.64 -7.06 -20.48
CA PRO A 46 -17.35 -7.74 -20.55
C PRO A 46 -16.34 -7.08 -19.63
N VAL A 47 -15.47 -7.90 -19.04
CA VAL A 47 -14.39 -7.46 -18.15
C VAL A 47 -13.07 -7.94 -18.68
N SER A 48 -12.17 -7.01 -19.00
CA SER A 48 -10.80 -7.29 -19.45
C SER A 48 -9.78 -6.86 -18.39
N ILE A 49 -8.60 -7.52 -18.41
CA ILE A 49 -7.51 -7.19 -17.47
C ILE A 49 -6.64 -6.10 -18.10
N CYS A 50 -6.58 -4.93 -17.48
CA CYS A 50 -5.74 -3.84 -17.96
C CYS A 50 -4.39 -3.81 -17.25
N PRO A 51 -3.32 -3.32 -17.93
CA PRO A 51 -2.04 -3.12 -17.26
C PRO A 51 -2.17 -2.20 -16.04
N TYR A 52 -1.57 -2.60 -14.92
CA TYR A 52 -1.41 -1.71 -13.78
C TYR A 52 -0.27 -0.74 -14.06
N ILE A 53 -0.54 0.56 -14.03
CA ILE A 53 0.46 1.58 -14.36
C ILE A 53 0.73 2.50 -13.17
N TRP A 54 2.01 2.87 -13.04
CA TRP A 54 2.47 3.83 -12.06
C TRP A 54 3.68 4.61 -12.60
N SER A 55 3.80 5.87 -12.20
CA SER A 55 4.95 6.70 -12.52
C SER A 55 5.30 7.63 -11.36
N PRO A 56 6.59 7.85 -11.08
CA PRO A 56 7.02 8.75 -10.02
C PRO A 56 6.71 10.23 -10.32
N GLU A 57 6.44 10.62 -11.56
CA GLU A 57 6.22 12.03 -11.92
C GLU A 57 5.10 12.67 -11.11
N VAL A 58 4.06 11.91 -10.79
CA VAL A 58 2.89 12.41 -10.01
C VAL A 58 3.33 12.82 -8.60
N ILE A 59 4.19 12.02 -7.96
CA ILE A 59 4.61 12.28 -6.58
C ILE A 59 5.79 13.26 -6.52
N VAL A 60 6.73 13.20 -7.47
CA VAL A 60 7.90 14.08 -7.54
C VAL A 60 7.49 15.56 -7.50
N GLN A 61 6.47 15.95 -8.25
CA GLN A 61 5.98 17.33 -8.24
C GLN A 61 5.49 17.75 -6.85
N SER A 62 4.85 16.85 -6.11
CA SER A 62 4.38 17.11 -4.74
C SER A 62 5.55 17.36 -3.78
N TYR A 63 6.60 16.55 -3.87
CA TYR A 63 7.80 16.69 -3.05
C TYR A 63 8.59 17.94 -3.38
N MET A 64 8.76 18.23 -4.67
CA MET A 64 9.44 19.45 -5.12
C MET A 64 8.74 20.73 -4.62
N ARG A 65 7.40 20.75 -4.65
CA ARG A 65 6.62 21.88 -4.12
C ARG A 65 6.76 22.03 -2.62
N ALA A 66 6.95 20.92 -1.90
CA ALA A 66 7.17 20.94 -0.45
C ALA A 66 8.57 21.43 -0.05
N GLY A 67 9.53 21.50 -0.98
CA GLY A 67 10.87 22.05 -0.77
C GLY A 67 11.77 21.22 0.15
N TYR A 68 11.55 19.91 0.28
CA TYR A 68 12.39 19.01 1.07
C TYR A 68 12.80 17.76 0.28
N ASN A 69 13.89 17.12 0.73
CA ASN A 69 14.34 15.85 0.14
C ASN A 69 13.60 14.67 0.78
N PRO A 70 12.78 13.95 0.02
CA PRO A 70 11.98 12.84 0.54
C PRO A 70 12.75 11.51 0.54
N TYR A 71 13.88 11.43 -0.15
CA TYR A 71 14.65 10.19 -0.26
C TYR A 71 15.28 9.79 1.07
N PHE A 72 15.44 8.49 1.24
CA PHE A 72 16.16 7.95 2.39
C PHE A 72 17.57 8.57 2.54
N GLY A 73 17.97 8.81 3.77
CA GLY A 73 19.26 9.37 4.14
C GLY A 73 19.38 9.50 5.66
N ASP A 74 20.51 10.02 6.13
CA ASP A 74 20.85 10.13 7.56
C ASP A 74 19.86 10.96 8.40
N HIS A 75 19.02 11.75 7.73
CA HIS A 75 17.98 12.56 8.39
C HIS A 75 16.72 11.77 8.76
N VAL A 76 16.59 10.50 8.30
CA VAL A 76 15.41 9.68 8.51
C VAL A 76 15.56 8.86 9.80
N ASN A 77 14.63 9.03 10.74
CA ASN A 77 14.58 8.20 11.94
C ASN A 77 13.79 6.92 11.66
N LEU A 78 14.49 5.81 11.44
CA LEU A 78 13.91 4.50 11.11
C LEU A 78 13.03 3.91 12.21
N LYS A 79 13.22 4.33 13.47
CA LYS A 79 12.42 3.90 14.61
C LYS A 79 11.05 4.58 14.69
N ASN A 80 10.80 5.57 13.82
CA ASN A 80 9.46 6.13 13.61
C ASN A 80 8.75 5.31 12.54
N VAL A 81 7.83 4.46 12.98
CA VAL A 81 7.09 3.53 12.14
C VAL A 81 5.78 4.17 11.68
N ALA A 82 5.51 4.16 10.39
CA ALA A 82 4.25 4.63 9.81
C ALA A 82 3.41 3.46 9.27
N ILE A 83 2.13 3.45 9.65
CA ILE A 83 1.11 2.53 9.14
C ILE A 83 0.12 3.37 8.34
N LEU A 84 0.06 3.16 7.01
CA LEU A 84 -0.74 3.98 6.10
C LEU A 84 -1.91 3.19 5.51
N GLU A 85 -2.73 2.60 6.38
CA GLU A 85 -3.89 1.83 5.93
C GLU A 85 -5.18 2.66 5.98
N SER A 86 -6.00 2.53 4.93
CA SER A 86 -7.23 3.35 4.83
C SER A 86 -8.29 2.98 5.87
N ASN A 87 -8.30 1.73 6.35
CA ASN A 87 -9.29 1.19 7.29
C ASN A 87 -10.75 1.35 6.80
N LEU A 88 -10.95 1.43 5.49
CA LEU A 88 -12.26 1.50 4.85
C LEU A 88 -12.79 0.12 4.50
N TYR A 89 -11.89 -0.75 4.07
CA TYR A 89 -12.19 -2.09 3.55
C TYR A 89 -11.29 -3.12 4.22
N MET A 90 -11.72 -4.39 4.22
CA MET A 90 -10.95 -5.49 4.82
C MET A 90 -9.58 -5.69 4.17
N VAL A 91 -9.44 -5.34 2.91
CA VAL A 91 -8.17 -5.50 2.15
C VAL A 91 -7.05 -4.58 2.66
N LYS A 92 -7.39 -3.50 3.39
CA LYS A 92 -6.45 -2.49 3.89
C LYS A 92 -6.79 -2.07 5.31
N THR A 93 -6.32 -2.83 6.29
CA THR A 93 -6.56 -2.55 7.71
C THR A 93 -5.26 -2.44 8.50
N CYS A 94 -5.27 -1.61 9.53
CA CYS A 94 -4.10 -1.38 10.37
C CYS A 94 -3.84 -2.50 11.41
N TYR A 95 -4.73 -3.51 11.55
CA TYR A 95 -4.65 -4.47 12.64
C TYR A 95 -3.36 -5.29 12.62
N ILE A 96 -3.00 -5.87 11.48
CA ILE A 96 -1.77 -6.67 11.35
C ILE A 96 -0.51 -5.81 11.47
N PRO A 97 -0.38 -4.66 10.77
CA PRO A 97 0.73 -3.74 11.01
C PRO A 97 0.91 -3.31 12.47
N MET A 98 -0.18 -3.05 13.18
CA MET A 98 -0.13 -2.73 14.61
C MET A 98 0.42 -3.89 15.44
N LEU A 99 -0.04 -5.13 15.18
CA LEU A 99 0.45 -6.33 15.86
C LEU A 99 1.92 -6.57 15.57
N ILE A 100 2.40 -6.32 14.36
CA ILE A 100 3.81 -6.43 13.99
C ILE A 100 4.67 -5.45 14.81
N ALA A 101 4.26 -4.20 14.89
CA ALA A 101 4.95 -3.20 15.68
C ALA A 101 4.94 -3.54 17.18
N GLU A 102 3.82 -4.01 17.72
CA GLU A 102 3.69 -4.45 19.11
C GLU A 102 4.58 -5.64 19.41
N GLU A 103 4.60 -6.66 18.55
CA GLU A 103 5.45 -7.84 18.74
C GLU A 103 6.92 -7.47 18.78
N LEU A 104 7.40 -6.56 17.92
CA LEU A 104 8.77 -6.08 17.98
C LEU A 104 9.03 -5.30 19.27
N TYR A 105 8.11 -4.43 19.66
CA TYR A 105 8.23 -3.60 20.86
C TYR A 105 8.28 -4.43 22.14
N MET A 106 7.47 -5.49 22.25
CA MET A 106 7.53 -6.43 23.37
C MET A 106 8.86 -7.19 23.45
N ARG A 107 9.51 -7.48 22.30
CA ARG A 107 10.82 -8.14 22.28
C ARG A 107 11.96 -7.19 22.63
N ASP A 108 11.88 -5.95 22.17
CA ASP A 108 12.90 -4.92 22.37
C ASP A 108 12.23 -3.52 22.24
N ASN A 109 11.94 -2.91 23.36
CA ASN A 109 11.22 -1.64 23.43
C ASN A 109 12.05 -0.42 22.98
N GLU A 110 13.36 -0.61 22.77
CA GLU A 110 14.24 0.43 22.22
C GLU A 110 14.23 0.49 20.69
N MET A 111 13.65 -0.53 20.03
CA MET A 111 13.58 -0.60 18.56
C MET A 111 12.55 0.35 17.94
N ILE A 112 11.57 0.83 18.70
CA ILE A 112 10.51 1.70 18.21
C ILE A 112 10.43 2.96 19.07
N ASP A 113 10.60 4.13 18.46
CA ASP A 113 10.39 5.41 19.13
C ASP A 113 8.92 5.80 19.09
N ASN A 114 8.29 5.77 17.91
CA ASN A 114 6.88 6.08 17.74
C ASN A 114 6.25 5.25 16.60
N VAL A 115 4.94 5.01 16.73
CA VAL A 115 4.10 4.44 15.67
C VAL A 115 3.01 5.44 15.30
N PHE A 116 3.00 5.88 14.05
CA PHE A 116 1.99 6.78 13.49
C PHE A 116 0.99 5.95 12.67
N ASN A 117 -0.17 5.64 13.26
CA ASN A 117 -1.21 4.88 12.59
C ASN A 117 -2.15 5.84 11.85
N VAL A 118 -1.85 6.07 10.58
CA VAL A 118 -2.51 7.05 9.70
C VAL A 118 -3.77 6.46 9.08
N GLY A 119 -4.83 7.26 8.99
CA GLY A 119 -6.14 6.82 8.48
C GLY A 119 -7.00 6.08 9.51
N SER A 120 -6.58 6.05 10.78
CA SER A 120 -7.24 5.31 11.85
C SER A 120 -8.03 6.16 12.84
N ALA A 121 -7.98 7.49 12.75
CA ALA A 121 -8.58 8.40 13.73
C ALA A 121 -10.06 8.08 14.05
N ARG A 122 -10.86 7.75 13.02
CA ARG A 122 -12.28 7.40 13.18
C ARG A 122 -12.51 6.08 13.92
N LEU A 123 -11.50 5.18 13.97
CA LEU A 123 -11.60 3.92 14.69
C LEU A 123 -11.63 4.13 16.22
N LYS A 124 -11.14 5.28 16.71
CA LYS A 124 -11.21 5.66 18.14
C LYS A 124 -12.65 5.71 18.67
N GLU A 125 -13.63 5.88 17.80
CA GLU A 125 -15.06 5.89 18.15
C GLU A 125 -15.65 4.48 18.25
N LYS A 126 -14.92 3.45 17.86
CA LYS A 126 -15.36 2.05 17.86
C LYS A 126 -14.89 1.34 19.13
N ASN A 127 -15.82 0.96 19.99
CA ASN A 127 -15.51 0.30 21.27
C ASN A 127 -14.63 -0.95 21.11
N ASN A 128 -14.84 -1.74 20.06
CA ASN A 128 -14.04 -2.94 19.82
C ASN A 128 -12.59 -2.60 19.47
N PHE A 129 -12.37 -1.53 18.69
CA PHE A 129 -11.03 -1.05 18.38
C PHE A 129 -10.33 -0.50 19.63
N VAL A 130 -11.02 0.27 20.44
CA VAL A 130 -10.47 0.78 21.70
C VAL A 130 -10.04 -0.36 22.63
N ARG A 131 -10.89 -1.39 22.80
CA ARG A 131 -10.55 -2.57 23.60
C ARG A 131 -9.37 -3.37 23.04
N PHE A 132 -9.25 -3.44 21.71
CA PHE A 132 -8.10 -4.04 21.04
C PHE A 132 -6.83 -3.27 21.37
N CYS A 133 -6.83 -1.95 21.18
CA CYS A 133 -5.68 -1.08 21.44
C CYS A 133 -5.24 -1.06 22.92
N GLN A 134 -6.16 -1.23 23.87
CA GLN A 134 -5.83 -1.28 25.29
C GLN A 134 -4.90 -2.42 25.71
N LYS A 135 -4.70 -3.41 24.84
CA LYS A 135 -3.80 -4.55 25.07
C LYS A 135 -2.36 -4.28 24.63
N PHE A 136 -2.10 -3.15 24.00
CA PHE A 136 -0.81 -2.83 23.41
C PHE A 136 0.07 -2.04 24.38
N ASP A 137 1.29 -2.49 24.60
CA ASP A 137 2.30 -1.77 25.39
C ASP A 137 2.66 -0.44 24.69
N LEU A 138 2.77 -0.43 23.36
CA LEU A 138 2.96 0.78 22.56
C LEU A 138 1.90 1.85 22.83
N VAL A 139 0.65 1.47 23.13
CA VAL A 139 -0.44 2.40 23.46
C VAL A 139 -0.33 2.84 24.92
N GLN A 140 -0.01 1.92 25.84
CA GLN A 140 0.15 2.25 27.28
C GLN A 140 1.31 3.22 27.49
N ASP A 141 2.41 3.01 26.77
CA ASP A 141 3.61 3.85 26.80
C ASP A 141 3.48 5.13 25.97
N LYS A 142 2.31 5.37 25.37
CA LYS A 142 1.99 6.56 24.55
C LYS A 142 2.90 6.72 23.32
N LYS A 143 3.43 5.62 22.81
CA LYS A 143 4.27 5.57 21.61
C LYS A 143 3.47 5.32 20.33
N MET A 144 2.19 4.93 20.39
CA MET A 144 1.33 4.76 19.23
C MET A 144 0.26 5.84 19.17
N SER A 145 0.17 6.52 18.04
CA SER A 145 -0.86 7.53 17.76
C SER A 145 -1.82 7.08 16.66
N PHE A 146 -3.04 7.62 16.65
CA PHE A 146 -4.11 7.29 15.72
C PHE A 146 -4.55 8.56 15.00
N GLU A 147 -4.14 8.70 13.74
CA GLU A 147 -4.17 9.94 13.03
C GLU A 147 -5.22 9.93 11.90
N GLY A 148 -5.56 11.13 11.42
CA GLY A 148 -6.34 11.33 10.21
C GLY A 148 -5.60 10.85 8.96
N ARG A 149 -6.19 11.09 7.78
CA ARG A 149 -5.49 10.78 6.52
C ARG A 149 -4.45 11.86 6.25
N TRP A 150 -3.19 11.48 6.30
CA TRP A 150 -2.06 12.32 5.94
C TRP A 150 -1.37 11.74 4.70
N ALA A 151 -0.88 12.61 3.84
CA ALA A 151 -0.08 12.19 2.70
C ALA A 151 1.33 11.79 3.14
N LEU A 152 1.96 10.85 2.44
CA LEU A 152 3.31 10.38 2.77
C LEU A 152 4.33 11.52 2.78
N ASN A 153 4.24 12.48 1.83
CA ASN A 153 5.09 13.65 1.80
C ASN A 153 5.05 14.47 3.10
N PHE A 154 3.86 14.64 3.69
CA PHE A 154 3.72 15.34 4.98
C PHE A 154 4.39 14.55 6.11
N LEU A 155 4.20 13.22 6.16
CA LEU A 155 4.79 12.36 7.18
C LEU A 155 6.31 12.39 7.14
N LEU A 156 6.89 12.33 5.95
CA LEU A 156 8.35 12.41 5.74
C LEU A 156 8.89 13.77 6.16
N HIS A 157 8.21 14.86 5.76
CA HIS A 157 8.59 16.22 6.15
C HIS A 157 8.59 16.42 7.68
N LYS A 158 7.67 15.78 8.39
CA LYS A 158 7.57 15.84 9.86
C LYS A 158 8.48 14.83 10.56
N GLY A 159 9.15 13.95 9.84
CA GLY A 159 9.93 12.85 10.42
C GLY A 159 9.07 11.78 11.09
N TYR A 160 7.79 11.65 10.71
CA TYR A 160 6.84 10.67 11.26
C TYR A 160 6.87 9.34 10.53
N ALA A 161 7.47 9.27 9.36
CA ALA A 161 7.67 8.04 8.60
C ALA A 161 9.16 7.80 8.36
N GLY A 162 9.74 6.87 9.10
CA GLY A 162 11.09 6.37 8.86
C GLY A 162 11.04 4.98 8.26
N THR A 163 10.22 4.10 8.83
CA THR A 163 9.92 2.76 8.31
C THR A 163 8.42 2.63 8.08
N ILE A 164 8.03 2.07 6.95
CA ILE A 164 6.63 1.84 6.60
C ILE A 164 6.30 0.37 6.85
N VAL A 165 5.17 0.11 7.54
CA VAL A 165 4.61 -1.24 7.68
C VAL A 165 3.23 -1.28 7.06
N SER A 166 3.02 -2.22 6.15
CA SER A 166 1.76 -2.42 5.44
C SER A 166 1.33 -3.89 5.45
N HIS A 167 0.04 -4.11 5.45
CA HIS A 167 -0.56 -5.42 5.24
C HIS A 167 -1.71 -5.30 4.25
N GLN A 168 -1.63 -6.07 3.18
CA GLN A 168 -2.64 -6.10 2.14
C GLN A 168 -3.23 -7.51 2.03
N TRP A 169 -4.54 -7.62 2.05
CA TRP A 169 -5.23 -8.88 1.81
C TRP A 169 -5.92 -8.85 0.45
N CYS A 170 -5.51 -9.76 -0.45
CA CYS A 170 -6.03 -9.80 -1.81
C CYS A 170 -5.90 -8.45 -2.57
N ASN A 171 -4.85 -7.68 -2.30
CA ASN A 171 -4.58 -6.39 -2.92
C ASN A 171 -3.05 -6.22 -3.07
N GLU A 172 -2.45 -7.07 -3.87
CA GLU A 172 -0.99 -7.27 -3.94
C GLU A 172 -0.24 -6.12 -4.62
N LEU A 173 -0.92 -5.31 -5.46
CA LEU A 173 -0.35 -4.13 -6.10
C LEU A 173 -0.90 -2.87 -5.43
N ASN A 174 -0.03 -2.10 -4.78
CA ASN A 174 -0.41 -0.85 -4.14
C ASN A 174 0.60 0.25 -4.49
N TYR A 175 0.11 1.43 -4.82
CA TYR A 175 0.95 2.59 -5.13
C TYR A 175 1.93 2.94 -4.00
N LEU A 176 1.55 2.73 -2.74
CA LEU A 176 2.44 2.96 -1.59
C LEU A 176 3.74 2.14 -1.68
N GLN A 177 3.67 0.90 -2.19
CA GLN A 177 4.85 0.04 -2.36
C GLN A 177 5.82 0.63 -3.39
N LEU A 178 5.29 1.04 -4.54
CA LEU A 178 6.09 1.67 -5.60
C LEU A 178 6.63 3.04 -5.17
N GLU A 179 5.85 3.81 -4.40
CA GLU A 179 6.28 5.07 -3.81
C GLU A 179 7.43 4.88 -2.81
N ALA A 180 7.32 3.88 -1.92
CA ALA A 180 8.37 3.55 -0.97
C ALA A 180 9.67 3.08 -1.66
N MET A 181 9.56 2.24 -2.69
CA MET A 181 10.69 1.83 -3.52
C MET A 181 11.38 3.01 -4.20
N PHE A 182 10.61 3.92 -4.80
CA PHE A 182 11.11 5.10 -5.46
C PHE A 182 11.88 6.02 -4.51
N LEU A 183 11.38 6.18 -3.29
CA LEU A 183 11.97 7.01 -2.26
C LEU A 183 13.11 6.32 -1.50
N ASN A 184 13.38 5.06 -1.79
CA ASN A 184 14.30 4.18 -1.06
C ASN A 184 13.99 4.12 0.44
N LEU A 185 12.71 4.09 0.82
CA LEU A 185 12.28 3.93 2.20
C LEU A 185 12.19 2.45 2.58
N PRO A 186 12.55 2.08 3.81
CA PRO A 186 12.33 0.72 4.28
C PRO A 186 10.83 0.44 4.36
N PHE A 187 10.43 -0.65 3.73
CA PHE A 187 9.04 -1.02 3.54
C PHE A 187 8.82 -2.49 3.91
N VAL A 188 8.08 -2.71 5.00
CA VAL A 188 7.69 -4.04 5.50
C VAL A 188 6.31 -4.38 4.96
N HIS A 189 6.16 -5.52 4.29
CA HIS A 189 4.93 -5.88 3.59
C HIS A 189 4.75 -7.39 3.42
N ASN A 190 3.51 -7.80 3.08
CA ASN A 190 3.14 -9.19 2.80
C ASN A 190 2.76 -9.43 1.33
N SER A 191 3.14 -8.55 0.39
CA SER A 191 2.78 -8.72 -1.02
C SER A 191 3.71 -9.71 -1.72
N PRO A 192 3.23 -10.86 -2.23
CA PRO A 192 4.04 -11.81 -2.98
C PRO A 192 4.61 -11.22 -4.28
N THR A 193 3.91 -10.26 -4.89
CA THR A 193 4.37 -9.57 -6.10
C THR A 193 5.71 -8.85 -5.92
N PHE A 194 6.00 -8.43 -4.69
CA PHE A 194 7.20 -7.68 -4.31
C PHE A 194 8.10 -8.46 -3.34
N GLU A 195 7.99 -9.78 -3.26
CA GLU A 195 8.71 -10.63 -2.29
C GLU A 195 10.23 -10.38 -2.28
N GLU A 196 10.83 -10.11 -3.43
CA GLU A 196 12.27 -9.83 -3.57
C GLU A 196 12.65 -8.37 -3.29
N HIS A 197 11.69 -7.52 -2.90
CA HIS A 197 11.86 -6.09 -2.69
C HIS A 197 11.43 -5.69 -1.28
N GLY A 198 12.12 -4.74 -0.67
CA GLY A 198 11.84 -4.31 0.70
C GLY A 198 12.03 -5.43 1.72
N TYR A 199 11.12 -5.53 2.69
CA TYR A 199 11.18 -6.47 3.81
C TYR A 199 9.89 -7.29 3.85
N TYR A 200 9.90 -8.42 3.15
CA TYR A 200 8.74 -9.28 3.00
C TYR A 200 8.49 -10.17 4.20
N TYR A 201 7.23 -10.36 4.56
CA TYR A 201 6.75 -11.41 5.46
C TYR A 201 5.52 -12.11 4.86
N PRO A 202 5.37 -13.44 5.06
CA PRO A 202 4.30 -14.19 4.43
C PRO A 202 2.97 -14.01 5.17
N ASP A 203 1.88 -14.10 4.45
CA ASP A 203 0.50 -14.21 4.94
C ASP A 203 0.15 -13.19 6.04
N PHE A 204 -0.26 -13.69 7.20
CA PHE A 204 -0.59 -12.94 8.42
C PHE A 204 0.42 -13.22 9.55
N ASP A 205 1.66 -13.62 9.22
CA ASP A 205 2.65 -13.98 10.22
C ASP A 205 3.25 -12.74 10.89
N VAL A 206 2.67 -12.38 12.04
CA VAL A 206 3.06 -11.22 12.84
C VAL A 206 4.50 -11.36 13.35
N LYS A 207 4.96 -12.58 13.66
CA LYS A 207 6.31 -12.79 14.19
C LYS A 207 7.38 -12.61 13.13
N LEU A 208 7.17 -13.17 11.95
CA LEU A 208 8.03 -12.92 10.80
C LEU A 208 7.94 -11.45 10.33
N GLY A 209 6.76 -10.83 10.42
CA GLY A 209 6.60 -9.40 10.20
C GLY A 209 7.42 -8.53 11.17
N ALA A 210 7.49 -8.92 12.45
CA ALA A 210 8.33 -8.25 13.45
C ALA A 210 9.83 -8.46 13.19
N ASP A 211 10.25 -9.64 12.72
CA ASP A 211 11.63 -9.89 12.29
C ASP A 211 12.00 -9.03 11.08
N ALA A 212 11.11 -8.95 10.08
CA ALA A 212 11.26 -8.08 8.92
C ALA A 212 11.32 -6.58 9.31
N LEU A 213 10.51 -6.14 10.27
CA LEU A 213 10.55 -4.77 10.79
C LEU A 213 11.86 -4.47 11.50
N LYS A 214 12.37 -5.41 12.32
CA LYS A 214 13.67 -5.28 12.96
C LYS A 214 14.79 -5.15 11.92
N GLU A 215 14.80 -6.02 10.92
CA GLU A 215 15.76 -5.96 9.80
C GLU A 215 15.67 -4.62 9.05
N ALA A 216 14.46 -4.15 8.74
CA ALA A 216 14.22 -2.87 8.09
C ALA A 216 14.86 -1.71 8.89
N ILE A 217 14.71 -1.70 10.19
CA ILE A 217 15.27 -0.63 11.06
C ILE A 217 16.81 -0.71 11.14
N THR A 218 17.39 -1.93 11.21
CA THR A 218 18.81 -2.10 11.49
C THR A 218 19.70 -2.19 10.25
N GLU A 219 19.19 -2.80 9.16
CA GLU A 219 20.01 -3.12 8.00
C GLU A 219 19.77 -2.22 6.79
N HIS A 220 18.64 -1.52 6.71
CA HIS A 220 18.31 -0.67 5.58
C HIS A 220 19.38 0.40 5.26
N PRO A 221 20.00 1.06 6.24
CA PRO A 221 21.08 2.03 5.99
C PRO A 221 22.27 1.48 5.20
N LYS A 222 22.47 0.16 5.24
CA LYS A 222 23.57 -0.52 4.54
C LYS A 222 23.13 -1.06 3.17
N ARG A 223 21.85 -1.35 3.00
CA ARG A 223 21.31 -2.10 1.86
C ARG A 223 20.63 -1.23 0.79
N TYR A 224 20.10 -0.05 1.13
CA TYR A 224 19.24 0.71 0.24
C TYR A 224 19.90 1.09 -1.10
N LEU A 225 21.22 1.33 -1.13
CA LEU A 225 21.95 1.63 -2.37
C LEU A 225 22.09 0.41 -3.28
N GLU A 226 22.22 -0.78 -2.70
CA GLU A 226 22.31 -2.04 -3.44
C GLU A 226 20.94 -2.49 -3.98
N GLU A 227 19.86 -2.17 -3.27
CA GLU A 227 18.50 -2.50 -3.67
C GLU A 227 17.94 -1.56 -4.74
N ARG A 228 18.47 -0.35 -4.85
CA ARG A 228 17.98 0.68 -5.76
C ARG A 228 17.86 0.24 -7.22
N PRO A 229 18.87 -0.41 -7.85
CA PRO A 229 18.74 -0.88 -9.24
C PRO A 229 17.62 -1.89 -9.45
N LYS A 230 17.39 -2.80 -8.49
CA LYS A 230 16.29 -3.78 -8.53
C LYS A 230 14.94 -3.08 -8.43
N ASN A 231 14.83 -2.09 -7.54
CA ASN A 231 13.63 -1.29 -7.38
C ASN A 231 13.32 -0.47 -8.64
N GLU A 232 14.32 0.10 -9.31
CA GLU A 232 14.17 0.81 -10.58
C GLU A 232 13.66 -0.13 -11.69
N GLU A 233 14.19 -1.36 -11.79
CA GLU A 233 13.71 -2.36 -12.73
C GLU A 233 12.25 -2.76 -12.44
N MET A 234 11.90 -2.97 -11.16
CA MET A 234 10.53 -3.32 -10.77
C MET A 234 9.56 -2.19 -11.08
N MET A 235 9.89 -0.94 -10.77
CA MET A 235 9.08 0.22 -11.10
C MET A 235 8.90 0.41 -12.61
N TRP A 236 9.92 0.09 -13.42
CA TRP A 236 9.82 0.15 -14.88
C TRP A 236 8.77 -0.78 -15.45
N ARG A 237 8.49 -1.92 -14.81
CA ARG A 237 7.41 -2.84 -15.23
C ARG A 237 6.05 -2.18 -15.25
N TYR A 238 5.83 -1.19 -14.38
CA TYR A 238 4.58 -0.46 -14.24
C TYR A 238 4.60 0.92 -14.90
N ASN A 239 5.73 1.32 -15.49
CA ASN A 239 5.86 2.64 -16.10
C ASN A 239 4.92 2.77 -17.33
N PRO A 240 4.15 3.87 -17.48
CA PRO A 240 3.28 4.08 -18.63
C PRO A 240 4.02 4.14 -19.96
N ASN A 241 5.34 4.43 -19.96
CA ASN A 241 6.17 4.40 -21.16
C ASN A 241 6.76 3.00 -21.48
N ASN A 242 6.54 2.01 -20.61
CA ASN A 242 6.94 0.63 -20.91
C ASN A 242 6.09 0.10 -22.07
N LYS A 243 6.75 -0.34 -23.14
CA LYS A 243 6.08 -0.82 -24.36
C LYS A 243 5.01 -1.87 -24.09
N LYS A 244 5.24 -2.79 -23.14
CA LYS A 244 4.27 -3.83 -22.79
C LYS A 244 2.96 -3.22 -22.25
N ASN A 245 3.05 -2.17 -21.44
CA ASN A 245 1.87 -1.49 -20.90
C ASN A 245 1.15 -0.70 -21.99
N VAL A 246 1.92 -0.02 -22.86
CA VAL A 246 1.35 0.72 -24.01
C VAL A 246 0.60 -0.22 -24.94
N ASP A 247 1.25 -1.32 -25.36
CA ASP A 247 0.64 -2.32 -26.24
C ASP A 247 -0.62 -2.91 -25.60
N GLY A 248 -0.59 -3.28 -24.32
CA GLY A 248 -1.77 -3.82 -23.63
C GLY A 248 -2.96 -2.85 -23.59
N TYR A 249 -2.73 -1.55 -23.43
CA TYR A 249 -3.82 -0.57 -23.54
C TYR A 249 -4.30 -0.36 -24.97
N ILE A 250 -3.41 -0.46 -25.98
CA ILE A 250 -3.80 -0.40 -27.40
C ILE A 250 -4.71 -1.56 -27.75
N GLU A 251 -4.35 -2.79 -27.37
CA GLU A 251 -5.17 -3.99 -27.58
C GLU A 251 -6.58 -3.84 -26.97
N LEU A 252 -6.66 -3.37 -25.75
CA LEU A 252 -7.93 -3.13 -25.05
C LEU A 252 -8.80 -2.04 -25.74
N LEU A 253 -8.17 -0.99 -26.26
CA LEU A 253 -8.88 0.05 -27.01
C LEU A 253 -9.39 -0.47 -28.36
N GLU A 254 -8.62 -1.31 -29.05
CA GLU A 254 -9.03 -1.96 -30.30
C GLU A 254 -10.22 -2.91 -30.07
N GLU A 255 -10.25 -3.65 -28.95
CA GLU A 255 -11.39 -4.49 -28.55
C GLU A 255 -12.67 -3.67 -28.40
N VAL A 256 -12.60 -2.53 -27.69
CA VAL A 256 -13.74 -1.62 -27.51
C VAL A 256 -14.25 -1.09 -28.87
N ILE A 257 -13.34 -0.62 -29.74
CA ILE A 257 -13.70 -0.04 -31.04
C ILE A 257 -14.36 -1.07 -31.95
N GLN A 258 -13.84 -2.32 -31.97
CA GLN A 258 -14.41 -3.39 -32.81
C GLN A 258 -15.84 -3.78 -32.38
N THR A 259 -16.14 -3.69 -31.10
CA THR A 259 -17.46 -4.05 -30.56
C THR A 259 -18.51 -2.97 -30.88
N ASP A 260 -18.13 -1.70 -30.93
CA ASP A 260 -19.04 -0.59 -31.27
C ASP A 260 -19.47 -0.59 -32.76
N TYR A 261 -18.73 -1.29 -33.65
CA TYR A 261 -19.01 -1.38 -35.09
C TYR A 261 -19.63 -2.71 -35.53
N SER A 262 -19.91 -3.62 -34.61
CA SER A 262 -20.55 -4.93 -34.86
C SER A 262 -22.02 -4.94 -34.39
#